data_6e574d7782201f6fd5339a5d0b12dbca
#
_entry.id   6e574d7782201f6fd5339a5d0b12dbca
#
_cell.length_a   1.000
_cell.length_b   1.000
_cell.length_c   1.000
_cell.angle_alpha   90.00
_cell.angle_beta   90.00
_cell.angle_gamma   90.00
#
_symmetry.space_group_name_H-M   'P 1'
#
loop_
_entity.id
_entity.type
_entity.pdbx_description
1 polymer ?
#
loop_
_entity_poly.entity_id
_entity_poly.type
_entity_poly.pdbx_seq_one_letter_code
_entity_poly.pdbx_strand_id
1 'polypeptide(L)'
;MTMQASGLIKFSQIMAEIDSDEEPFRLGHANNGIYETINVTNSNANKPDTVDPDRISEWYKYQHNATVGTSPLYDSNNSNSGATGSITVSTGTYVSWSASTSASWITISAASASGTGNGTVSYTIASNSGSSRSATVVVTFTVGTTSGSHPSGTNSSTTRSTTVSQNAGSGGGGGGGGGRGEGMP
;
A
#
# COMPACT_ATOMS: atom_id res chain seq x y z
N MET A 1 12.65 -11.18 9.48
CA MET A 1 13.48 -10.28 10.36
C MET A 1 13.76 -9.02 9.58
N THR A 2 14.11 -7.91 10.19
CA THR A 2 14.47 -6.66 9.51
C THR A 2 15.93 -6.37 9.78
N MET A 3 16.70 -6.12 8.73
CA MET A 3 18.10 -5.71 8.89
C MET A 3 18.18 -4.34 9.57
N GLN A 4 19.18 -4.15 10.40
CA GLN A 4 19.35 -2.90 11.13
C GLN A 4 19.60 -1.70 10.19
N ALA A 5 19.22 -0.51 10.65
CA ALA A 5 19.31 0.71 9.86
C ALA A 5 20.74 1.30 9.79
N SER A 6 21.59 0.97 10.77
CA SER A 6 22.98 1.45 10.87
C SER A 6 23.75 0.61 11.90
N GLY A 7 25.06 0.77 11.93
CA GLY A 7 25.94 0.03 12.85
C GLY A 7 26.58 -1.19 12.21
N LEU A 8 27.06 -2.13 13.01
CA LEU A 8 27.74 -3.33 12.50
C LEU A 8 26.72 -4.41 12.14
N ILE A 9 26.67 -4.81 10.87
CA ILE A 9 25.93 -5.99 10.40
C ILE A 9 26.89 -7.19 10.42
N LYS A 10 26.40 -8.35 10.88
CA LYS A 10 27.12 -9.62 10.88
C LYS A 10 26.59 -10.53 9.78
N PHE A 11 27.43 -11.42 9.24
CA PHE A 11 26.98 -12.44 8.28
C PHE A 11 25.82 -13.26 8.81
N SER A 12 25.82 -13.65 10.08
CA SER A 12 24.72 -14.39 10.69
C SER A 12 23.39 -13.64 10.67
N GLN A 13 23.40 -12.31 10.62
CA GLN A 13 22.18 -11.52 10.47
C GLN A 13 21.67 -11.56 9.04
N ILE A 14 22.58 -11.55 8.06
CA ILE A 14 22.20 -11.69 6.63
C ILE A 14 21.63 -13.08 6.39
N MET A 15 22.31 -14.14 6.86
CA MET A 15 21.84 -15.51 6.75
C MET A 15 20.44 -15.69 7.36
N ALA A 16 20.22 -15.14 8.55
CA ALA A 16 18.91 -15.19 9.21
C ALA A 16 17.82 -14.39 8.49
N GLU A 17 18.18 -13.32 7.79
CA GLU A 17 17.22 -12.52 7.02
C GLU A 17 16.74 -13.24 5.76
N ILE A 18 17.62 -13.95 5.07
CA ILE A 18 17.32 -14.70 3.84
C ILE A 18 17.06 -16.19 4.09
N ASP A 19 16.90 -16.59 5.36
CA ASP A 19 16.64 -17.96 5.79
C ASP A 19 17.61 -19.00 5.18
N SER A 20 18.92 -18.63 5.11
CA SER A 20 19.97 -19.49 4.55
C SER A 20 20.81 -20.12 5.66
N ASP A 21 21.02 -21.42 5.55
CA ASP A 21 21.95 -22.23 6.36
C ASP A 21 23.16 -22.75 5.55
N GLU A 22 23.31 -22.28 4.32
CA GLU A 22 24.39 -22.65 3.41
C GLU A 22 25.78 -22.31 3.96
N GLU A 23 26.66 -23.31 4.00
CA GLU A 23 28.07 -23.17 4.38
C GLU A 23 28.99 -23.76 3.30
N PRO A 24 30.01 -23.03 2.85
CA PRO A 24 30.43 -21.69 3.30
C PRO A 24 29.58 -20.56 2.70
N PHE A 25 29.05 -19.70 3.56
CA PHE A 25 28.29 -18.52 3.14
C PHE A 25 29.19 -17.51 2.40
N ARG A 26 28.72 -17.00 1.28
CA ARG A 26 29.41 -16.01 0.44
C ARG A 26 28.55 -14.77 0.24
N LEU A 27 29.06 -13.60 0.59
CA LEU A 27 28.31 -12.34 0.46
C LEU A 27 27.86 -12.06 -0.98
N GLY A 28 28.74 -12.27 -1.96
CA GLY A 28 28.40 -12.12 -3.38
C GLY A 28 27.27 -13.04 -3.84
N HIS A 29 27.17 -14.24 -3.31
CA HIS A 29 26.05 -15.13 -3.60
C HIS A 29 24.74 -14.59 -3.00
N ALA A 30 24.79 -14.05 -1.77
CA ALA A 30 23.61 -13.42 -1.16
C ALA A 30 23.19 -12.17 -1.93
N ASN A 31 24.12 -11.28 -2.27
CA ASN A 31 23.85 -10.06 -3.04
C ASN A 31 23.25 -10.37 -4.42
N ASN A 32 23.71 -11.44 -5.06
CA ASN A 32 23.17 -11.88 -6.35
C ASN A 32 21.88 -12.69 -6.25
N GLY A 33 21.34 -12.90 -5.05
CA GLY A 33 20.11 -13.65 -4.84
C GLY A 33 20.25 -15.16 -5.14
N ILE A 34 21.45 -15.73 -5.00
CA ILE A 34 21.72 -17.17 -5.30
C ILE A 34 21.11 -18.06 -4.21
N TYR A 35 21.19 -17.65 -2.94
CA TYR A 35 20.57 -18.38 -1.84
C TYR A 35 19.07 -18.18 -1.83
N GLU A 36 18.62 -16.92 -1.94
CA GLU A 36 17.22 -16.51 -2.01
C GLU A 36 17.06 -15.29 -2.90
N THR A 37 15.94 -15.20 -3.63
CA THR A 37 15.66 -14.08 -4.53
C THR A 37 15.52 -12.78 -3.73
N ILE A 38 16.25 -11.74 -4.11
CA ILE A 38 16.16 -10.43 -3.47
C ILE A 38 14.74 -9.84 -3.58
N ASN A 39 14.18 -9.50 -2.44
CA ASN A 39 12.81 -9.00 -2.35
C ASN A 39 12.66 -7.58 -2.92
N VAL A 40 11.98 -7.48 -4.04
CA VAL A 40 11.76 -6.23 -4.80
C VAL A 40 10.78 -5.25 -4.14
N THR A 41 10.04 -5.65 -3.10
CA THR A 41 9.21 -4.72 -2.34
C THR A 41 10.04 -3.74 -1.50
N ASN A 42 11.33 -4.04 -1.26
CA ASN A 42 12.25 -3.04 -0.73
C ASN A 42 12.55 -1.97 -1.78
N SER A 43 12.72 -0.72 -1.35
CA SER A 43 13.22 0.34 -2.24
C SER A 43 14.65 0.04 -2.69
N ASN A 44 15.10 0.57 -3.83
CA ASN A 44 16.46 0.34 -4.32
C ASN A 44 17.55 0.77 -3.33
N ALA A 45 17.28 1.82 -2.54
CA ALA A 45 18.19 2.26 -1.47
C ALA A 45 18.32 1.26 -0.30
N ASN A 46 17.45 0.25 -0.23
CA ASN A 46 17.38 -0.74 0.85
C ASN A 46 17.50 -2.18 0.31
N LYS A 47 18.16 -2.36 -0.81
CA LYS A 47 18.47 -3.67 -1.39
C LYS A 47 19.97 -3.82 -1.58
N PRO A 48 20.53 -5.02 -1.33
CA PRO A 48 21.89 -5.32 -1.75
C PRO A 48 22.02 -5.23 -3.27
N ASP A 49 23.18 -4.93 -3.76
CA ASP A 49 23.46 -4.81 -5.18
C ASP A 49 24.38 -5.91 -5.73
N THR A 50 24.52 -5.94 -7.04
CA THR A 50 25.36 -6.91 -7.75
C THR A 50 26.69 -6.31 -8.22
N VAL A 51 27.05 -5.11 -7.74
CA VAL A 51 28.25 -4.41 -8.17
C VAL A 51 29.39 -4.64 -7.19
N ASP A 52 30.46 -5.24 -7.68
CA ASP A 52 31.67 -5.45 -6.88
C ASP A 52 32.36 -4.12 -6.49
N PRO A 53 32.96 -4.04 -5.28
CA PRO A 53 33.05 -5.11 -4.28
C PRO A 53 31.80 -5.20 -3.40
N ASP A 54 31.31 -6.43 -3.21
CA ASP A 54 30.21 -6.73 -2.30
C ASP A 54 30.48 -6.22 -0.88
N ARG A 55 29.51 -5.52 -0.30
CA ARG A 55 29.63 -4.88 1.02
C ARG A 55 28.49 -5.28 1.95
N ILE A 56 28.83 -5.56 3.20
CA ILE A 56 27.82 -5.81 4.25
C ILE A 56 26.89 -4.61 4.42
N SER A 57 27.39 -3.39 4.17
CA SER A 57 26.58 -2.16 4.28
C SER A 57 25.39 -2.10 3.30
N GLU A 58 25.39 -2.88 2.25
CA GLU A 58 24.30 -2.97 1.27
C GLU A 58 23.03 -3.61 1.86
N TRP A 59 23.19 -4.34 2.97
CA TRP A 59 22.09 -5.01 3.66
C TRP A 59 21.39 -4.12 4.70
N TYR A 60 21.78 -2.87 4.85
CA TYR A 60 21.06 -1.97 5.76
C TYR A 60 19.61 -1.78 5.33
N LYS A 61 18.69 -1.91 6.28
CA LYS A 61 17.24 -1.74 6.09
C LYS A 61 16.57 -2.75 5.14
N TYR A 62 17.32 -3.74 4.63
CA TYR A 62 16.71 -4.80 3.82
C TYR A 62 15.75 -5.65 4.66
N GLN A 63 14.64 -6.03 4.06
CA GLN A 63 13.63 -6.92 4.64
C GLN A 63 13.22 -7.96 3.61
N HIS A 64 13.67 -9.19 3.81
CA HIS A 64 13.40 -10.28 2.87
C HIS A 64 11.90 -10.55 2.74
N ASN A 65 11.18 -10.62 3.85
CA ASN A 65 9.75 -10.92 3.90
C ASN A 65 8.83 -9.67 3.85
N ALA A 66 9.34 -8.53 3.36
CA ALA A 66 8.53 -7.34 3.21
C ALA A 66 7.42 -7.56 2.16
N THR A 67 6.22 -7.16 2.48
CA THR A 67 5.06 -7.18 1.57
C THR A 67 4.42 -5.80 1.54
N VAL A 68 3.59 -5.56 0.54
CA VAL A 68 2.77 -4.35 0.47
C VAL A 68 1.29 -4.72 0.30
N GLY A 69 0.45 -4.12 1.11
CA GLY A 69 -0.97 -4.40 1.09
C GLY A 69 -1.82 -3.31 1.73
N THR A 70 -3.12 -3.36 1.46
CA THR A 70 -4.12 -2.51 2.10
C THR A 70 -5.33 -3.34 2.51
N SER A 71 -5.98 -2.96 3.60
CA SER A 71 -7.22 -3.59 4.10
C SER A 71 -8.09 -2.52 4.76
N PRO A 72 -9.42 -2.53 4.51
CA PRO A 72 -10.14 -3.45 3.63
C PRO A 72 -9.93 -3.13 2.14
N LEU A 73 -10.23 -4.08 1.27
CA LEU A 73 -10.27 -3.84 -0.19
C LEU A 73 -11.57 -3.13 -0.61
N TYR A 74 -12.60 -3.24 0.21
CA TYR A 74 -13.91 -2.63 -0.02
C TYR A 74 -14.43 -2.01 1.28
N ASP A 75 -14.77 -0.74 1.22
CA ASP A 75 -15.53 -0.01 2.24
C ASP A 75 -16.88 0.34 1.63
N SER A 76 -17.89 -0.49 1.88
CA SER A 76 -19.17 -0.45 1.22
C SER A 76 -20.30 -0.07 2.18
N ASN A 77 -21.42 0.34 1.59
CA ASN A 77 -22.66 0.69 2.32
C ASN A 77 -22.53 1.90 3.25
N ASN A 78 -21.63 2.82 2.92
CA ASN A 78 -21.51 4.05 3.70
C ASN A 78 -22.80 4.86 3.65
N SER A 79 -23.18 5.44 4.78
CA SER A 79 -24.39 6.25 4.91
C SER A 79 -24.38 7.44 3.94
N ASN A 80 -25.54 7.76 3.40
CA ASN A 80 -25.75 8.96 2.59
C ASN A 80 -25.58 10.27 3.38
N SER A 81 -25.67 10.26 4.70
CA SER A 81 -25.40 11.42 5.55
C SER A 81 -23.93 11.75 5.72
N GLY A 82 -23.04 10.90 5.17
CA GLY A 82 -21.60 10.96 5.34
C GLY A 82 -21.08 9.90 6.30
N ALA A 83 -19.79 9.65 6.24
CA ALA A 83 -19.10 8.64 7.06
C ALA A 83 -17.62 8.98 7.22
N THR A 84 -16.96 8.23 8.09
CA THR A 84 -15.50 8.17 8.17
C THR A 84 -15.05 6.74 7.92
N GLY A 85 -13.91 6.58 7.29
CA GLY A 85 -13.32 5.28 7.05
C GLY A 85 -11.83 5.27 7.30
N SER A 86 -11.26 4.07 7.33
CA SER A 86 -9.82 3.89 7.45
C SER A 86 -9.33 2.70 6.63
N ILE A 87 -8.11 2.80 6.13
CA ILE A 87 -7.42 1.74 5.40
C ILE A 87 -6.13 1.44 6.15
N THR A 88 -5.97 0.22 6.61
CA THR A 88 -4.71 -0.26 7.17
C THR A 88 -3.72 -0.49 6.02
N VAL A 89 -2.54 0.08 6.14
CA VAL A 89 -1.42 -0.11 5.23
C VAL A 89 -0.43 -1.07 5.88
N SER A 90 -0.14 -2.16 5.20
CA SER A 90 0.87 -3.14 5.60
C SER A 90 2.02 -3.13 4.62
N THR A 91 3.24 -2.93 5.11
CA THR A 91 4.42 -2.89 4.26
C THR A 91 5.70 -3.13 5.06
N GLY A 92 6.82 -3.27 4.37
CA GLY A 92 8.13 -3.30 5.02
C GLY A 92 8.44 -1.99 5.74
N THR A 93 9.18 -2.07 6.85
CA THR A 93 9.46 -0.93 7.76
C THR A 93 9.98 0.33 7.06
N TYR A 94 10.72 0.16 5.97
CA TYR A 94 11.37 1.27 5.25
C TYR A 94 10.74 1.59 3.90
N VAL A 95 9.62 0.97 3.55
CA VAL A 95 8.89 1.26 2.31
C VAL A 95 8.01 2.48 2.52
N SER A 96 8.19 3.50 1.71
CA SER A 96 7.37 4.71 1.75
C SER A 96 6.09 4.52 0.95
N TRP A 97 5.02 5.17 1.39
CA TRP A 97 3.74 5.13 0.70
C TRP A 97 3.02 6.49 0.77
N SER A 98 2.11 6.70 -0.18
CA SER A 98 1.19 7.84 -0.20
C SER A 98 -0.19 7.40 -0.66
N ALA A 99 -1.23 8.04 -0.13
CA ALA A 99 -2.62 7.78 -0.46
C ALA A 99 -3.23 8.95 -1.23
N SER A 100 -4.06 8.65 -2.22
CA SER A 100 -4.76 9.63 -3.03
C SER A 100 -6.13 9.13 -3.48
N THR A 101 -7.01 10.05 -3.87
CA THR A 101 -8.28 9.76 -4.53
C THR A 101 -8.59 10.86 -5.53
N SER A 102 -9.27 10.53 -6.61
CA SER A 102 -9.79 11.50 -7.57
C SER A 102 -11.22 11.97 -7.24
N ALA A 103 -11.85 11.36 -6.24
CA ALA A 103 -13.23 11.65 -5.87
C ALA A 103 -13.29 12.86 -4.92
N SER A 104 -13.92 13.94 -5.35
CA SER A 104 -14.06 15.17 -4.56
C SER A 104 -14.90 15.01 -3.28
N TRP A 105 -15.67 13.94 -3.18
CA TRP A 105 -16.51 13.63 -2.03
C TRP A 105 -15.81 12.74 -0.98
N ILE A 106 -14.57 12.30 -1.23
CA ILE A 106 -13.72 11.63 -0.28
C ILE A 106 -12.56 12.56 0.06
N THR A 107 -12.37 12.87 1.34
CA THR A 107 -11.27 13.69 1.82
C THR A 107 -10.34 12.84 2.66
N ILE A 108 -9.12 12.62 2.19
CA ILE A 108 -8.07 11.93 2.94
C ILE A 108 -7.47 12.91 3.95
N SER A 109 -7.33 12.48 5.20
CA SER A 109 -6.67 13.31 6.24
C SER A 109 -5.20 13.54 5.90
N ALA A 110 -4.76 14.78 5.85
CA ALA A 110 -3.38 15.15 5.55
C ALA A 110 -2.37 14.49 6.51
N ALA A 111 -2.76 14.29 7.77
CA ALA A 111 -1.91 13.62 8.76
C ALA A 111 -1.70 12.13 8.51
N SER A 112 -2.49 11.51 7.63
CA SER A 112 -2.43 10.08 7.30
C SER A 112 -2.38 9.83 5.79
N ALA A 113 -2.09 10.85 5.00
CA ALA A 113 -2.01 10.74 3.53
C ALA A 113 -0.70 10.10 3.04
N SER A 114 0.29 9.96 3.89
CA SER A 114 1.56 9.30 3.56
C SER A 114 2.23 8.78 4.81
N GLY A 115 3.18 7.87 4.61
CA GLY A 115 3.96 7.29 5.70
C GLY A 115 5.11 6.40 5.21
N THR A 116 5.78 5.78 6.17
CA THR A 116 6.81 4.77 5.93
C THR A 116 6.56 3.61 6.89
N GLY A 117 6.67 2.39 6.40
CA GLY A 117 6.28 1.19 7.15
C GLY A 117 4.76 1.06 7.28
N ASN A 118 4.33 0.24 8.22
CA ASN A 118 2.91 0.06 8.50
C ASN A 118 2.24 1.37 8.92
N GLY A 119 0.99 1.55 8.55
CA GLY A 119 0.26 2.78 8.86
C GLY A 119 -1.25 2.64 8.67
N THR A 120 -1.94 3.77 8.78
CA THR A 120 -3.38 3.85 8.57
C THR A 120 -3.70 5.12 7.79
N VAL A 121 -4.45 5.00 6.71
CA VAL A 121 -5.03 6.13 5.98
C VAL A 121 -6.42 6.37 6.52
N SER A 122 -6.68 7.56 7.03
CA SER A 122 -8.02 7.98 7.49
C SER A 122 -8.65 8.92 6.47
N TYR A 123 -9.95 8.76 6.22
CA TYR A 123 -10.69 9.61 5.30
C TYR A 123 -12.11 9.88 5.78
N THR A 124 -12.69 10.94 5.24
CA THR A 124 -14.09 11.30 5.44
C THR A 124 -14.84 11.24 4.12
N ILE A 125 -16.11 10.89 4.19
CA ILE A 125 -17.03 10.79 3.07
C ILE A 125 -18.09 11.88 3.26
N ALA A 126 -18.20 12.80 2.29
CA ALA A 126 -19.21 13.86 2.33
C ALA A 126 -20.61 13.28 2.15
N SER A 127 -21.63 14.01 2.61
CA SER A 127 -23.04 13.64 2.40
C SER A 127 -23.38 13.50 0.92
N ASN A 128 -24.32 12.63 0.62
CA ASN A 128 -24.80 12.35 -0.74
C ASN A 128 -26.31 12.58 -0.83
N SER A 129 -26.73 13.54 -1.61
CA SER A 129 -28.15 13.82 -1.92
C SER A 129 -28.58 13.23 -3.26
N GLY A 130 -27.66 12.64 -4.03
CA GLY A 130 -27.90 12.06 -5.35
C GLY A 130 -27.97 10.54 -5.35
N SER A 131 -27.71 9.95 -6.50
CA SER A 131 -27.60 8.50 -6.68
C SER A 131 -26.46 7.90 -5.87
N SER A 132 -26.50 6.59 -5.66
CA SER A 132 -25.37 5.85 -5.08
C SER A 132 -24.10 6.10 -5.89
N ARG A 133 -22.96 6.17 -5.21
CA ARG A 133 -21.68 6.47 -5.84
C ARG A 133 -20.57 5.59 -5.31
N SER A 134 -19.54 5.41 -6.13
CA SER A 134 -18.35 4.61 -5.79
C SER A 134 -17.11 5.29 -6.34
N ALA A 135 -16.02 5.17 -5.61
CA ALA A 135 -14.70 5.65 -6.03
C ALA A 135 -13.60 4.84 -5.34
N THR A 136 -12.36 5.06 -5.72
CA THR A 136 -11.21 4.39 -5.12
C THR A 136 -10.33 5.34 -4.33
N VAL A 137 -9.84 4.86 -3.20
CA VAL A 137 -8.66 5.38 -2.53
C VAL A 137 -7.48 4.51 -2.94
N VAL A 138 -6.46 5.12 -3.53
CA VAL A 138 -5.27 4.43 -4.03
C VAL A 138 -4.11 4.70 -3.10
N VAL A 139 -3.45 3.65 -2.63
CA VAL A 139 -2.18 3.74 -1.91
C VAL A 139 -1.06 3.33 -2.85
N THR A 140 -0.12 4.24 -3.07
CA THR A 140 1.06 4.06 -3.91
C THR A 140 2.27 3.80 -3.03
N PHE A 141 2.96 2.70 -3.25
CA PHE A 141 4.17 2.29 -2.53
C PHE A 141 5.40 2.53 -3.41
N THR A 142 6.47 3.06 -2.84
CA THR A 142 7.76 3.15 -3.51
C THR A 142 8.54 1.86 -3.25
N VAL A 143 8.74 1.07 -4.28
CA VAL A 143 9.41 -0.23 -4.24
C VAL A 143 10.54 -0.31 -5.25
N GLY A 144 11.42 -1.29 -5.11
CA GLY A 144 12.47 -1.55 -6.08
C GLY A 144 11.93 -2.22 -7.35
N THR A 145 12.68 -2.14 -8.43
CA THR A 145 12.39 -2.86 -9.67
C THR A 145 13.04 -4.23 -9.68
N THR A 146 12.46 -5.16 -10.47
CA THR A 146 13.02 -6.50 -10.71
C THR A 146 14.10 -6.49 -11.80
N SER A 147 14.23 -5.41 -12.59
CA SER A 147 15.08 -5.47 -13.76
C SER A 147 16.56 -5.37 -13.45
N GLY A 148 17.20 -6.45 -13.63
CA GLY A 148 18.52 -6.71 -14.18
C GLY A 148 19.73 -6.39 -13.34
N SER A 149 19.76 -5.41 -12.53
CA SER A 149 20.88 -5.10 -11.66
C SER A 149 20.44 -4.31 -10.44
N HIS A 150 20.70 -4.84 -9.29
CA HIS A 150 20.53 -4.15 -8.03
C HIS A 150 21.79 -3.33 -7.79
N PRO A 151 21.66 -2.16 -7.32
CA PRO A 151 20.56 -1.22 -7.12
C PRO A 151 20.41 -0.27 -8.28
N SER A 152 21.01 -0.55 -9.43
CA SER A 152 20.97 0.34 -10.61
C SER A 152 19.58 0.45 -11.24
N GLY A 153 18.60 -0.31 -10.76
CA GLY A 153 17.20 -0.07 -11.04
C GLY A 153 16.72 1.22 -10.38
N THR A 154 15.86 1.96 -11.06
CA THR A 154 15.12 3.07 -10.42
C THR A 154 14.06 2.51 -9.49
N ASN A 155 13.74 3.24 -8.41
CA ASN A 155 12.54 2.92 -7.65
C ASN A 155 11.33 2.99 -8.58
N SER A 156 10.46 2.01 -8.47
CA SER A 156 9.16 2.02 -9.13
C SER A 156 8.05 2.21 -8.09
N SER A 157 6.84 2.45 -8.57
CA SER A 157 5.67 2.45 -7.72
C SER A 157 4.84 1.19 -7.97
N THR A 158 4.29 0.65 -6.90
CA THR A 158 3.19 -0.31 -6.99
C THR A 158 2.00 0.22 -6.21
N THR A 159 0.79 -0.10 -6.63
CA THR A 159 -0.43 0.44 -6.04
C THR A 159 -1.31 -0.65 -5.45
N ARG A 160 -2.07 -0.28 -4.43
CA ARG A 160 -3.20 -1.02 -3.91
C ARG A 160 -4.39 -0.07 -3.79
N SER A 161 -5.59 -0.58 -4.02
CA SER A 161 -6.80 0.25 -4.04
C SER A 161 -7.84 -0.30 -3.08
N THR A 162 -8.51 0.59 -2.39
CA THR A 162 -9.74 0.31 -1.64
C THR A 162 -10.91 0.97 -2.36
N THR A 163 -11.91 0.20 -2.71
CA THR A 163 -13.16 0.74 -3.29
C THR A 163 -14.06 1.22 -2.16
N VAL A 164 -14.43 2.48 -2.22
CA VAL A 164 -15.37 3.13 -1.27
C VAL A 164 -16.69 3.36 -1.99
N SER A 165 -17.79 2.87 -1.42
CA SER A 165 -19.12 3.10 -1.97
C SER A 165 -20.04 3.75 -0.96
N GLN A 166 -20.93 4.61 -1.43
CA GLN A 166 -21.90 5.34 -0.61
C GLN A 166 -23.30 5.20 -1.17
N ASN A 167 -24.26 5.00 -0.29
CA ASN A 167 -25.68 4.87 -0.63
C ASN A 167 -26.22 6.15 -1.26
N ALA A 168 -27.28 6.00 -2.06
CA ALA A 168 -28.06 7.11 -2.59
C ALA A 168 -28.61 7.95 -1.44
N GLY A 169 -28.68 9.25 -1.67
CA GLY A 169 -29.40 10.15 -0.79
C GLY A 169 -30.88 9.76 -0.74
N SER A 170 -31.52 10.09 0.35
CA SER A 170 -32.99 10.06 0.43
C SER A 170 -33.58 11.18 -0.44
N GLY A 171 -33.25 11.18 -1.71
CA GLY A 171 -33.84 12.06 -2.70
C GLY A 171 -35.32 11.68 -2.80
N GLY A 172 -36.18 12.65 -2.57
CA GLY A 172 -37.60 12.46 -2.56
C GLY A 172 -38.08 11.63 -3.75
N GLY A 173 -38.56 10.45 -3.45
CA GLY A 173 -39.42 9.75 -4.37
C GLY A 173 -40.55 10.73 -4.71
N GLY A 174 -40.51 11.31 -5.92
CA GLY A 174 -41.62 12.04 -6.44
C GLY A 174 -42.82 11.10 -6.45
N GLY A 175 -43.63 11.17 -5.42
CA GLY A 175 -44.92 10.54 -5.39
C GLY A 175 -45.73 11.16 -6.50
N GLY A 176 -45.73 10.53 -7.68
CA GLY A 176 -46.74 10.71 -8.69
C GLY A 176 -48.03 10.20 -8.13
N GLY A 177 -48.71 11.00 -7.29
CA GLY A 177 -50.10 10.81 -6.93
C GLY A 177 -50.96 11.02 -8.16
N GLY A 178 -51.12 9.97 -8.95
CA GLY A 178 -52.18 9.89 -9.93
C GLY A 178 -53.53 9.93 -9.25
N GLY A 179 -54.09 11.14 -9.07
CA GLY A 179 -55.47 11.31 -8.69
C GLY A 179 -56.36 10.69 -9.79
N ARG A 180 -56.90 9.51 -9.50
CA ARG A 180 -58.03 8.98 -10.25
C ARG A 180 -59.23 9.83 -9.88
N GLY A 181 -59.62 10.73 -10.79
CA GLY A 181 -60.96 11.34 -10.76
C GLY A 181 -61.96 10.24 -11.03
N GLU A 182 -62.66 9.81 -10.00
CA GLU A 182 -63.91 9.09 -10.18
C GLU A 182 -64.97 10.09 -10.64
N GLY A 183 -65.31 10.00 -11.93
CA GLY A 183 -66.55 10.55 -12.45
C GLY A 183 -67.66 9.56 -12.21
N MET A 184 -68.64 9.94 -11.49
CA MET A 184 -69.93 9.30 -11.44
C MET A 184 -70.95 10.17 -12.12
N PRO A 185 -72.08 9.52 -12.45
CA PRO A 185 -72.83 9.42 -13.72
C PRO A 185 -73.69 10.56 -14.02
#